data_70050d2d88bbb6428b06b3c44f295125
#
_entry.id   70050d2d88bbb6428b06b3c44f295125
#
_cell.length_a   1.000
_cell.length_b   1.000
_cell.length_c   1.000
_cell.angle_alpha   90.00
_cell.angle_beta   90.00
_cell.angle_gamma   90.00
#
_symmetry.space_group_name_H-M   'P 1'
#
loop_
_entity.id
_entity.type
_entity.pdbx_description
1 polymer ?
#
loop_
_entity_poly.entity_id
_entity_poly.type
_entity_poly.pdbx_seq_one_letter_code
_entity_poly.pdbx_strand_id
1 'polypeptide(L)'
;RVKAIGEIGLDYHYEDVPREVQKQAFRMQMALARELDLPVVVHEREAHEDGLRIVDEFPDVKGVFHCYSGSLEMAKELVKRGWYIGFTGVVTFKNARKAVEVAENIPLDRILIETDCPYMAPEPYRGRRNDPSLVPFVAAKIAQLRGLTPEDIGKATSENARRLFRIEEGK
;
A
#
# COMPACT_ATOMS: atom_id res chain seq x y z
N ARG A 1 -19.89 -7.55 -3.63
CA ARG A 1 -19.12 -7.71 -4.89
C ARG A 1 -17.63 -7.60 -4.58
N VAL A 2 -16.81 -8.37 -5.29
CA VAL A 2 -15.34 -8.27 -5.23
C VAL A 2 -14.91 -6.88 -5.73
N LYS A 3 -13.95 -6.25 -5.03
CA LYS A 3 -13.47 -4.89 -5.34
C LYS A 3 -12.00 -4.86 -5.76
N ALA A 4 -11.24 -5.90 -5.44
CA ALA A 4 -9.82 -6.03 -5.81
C ALA A 4 -9.40 -7.50 -5.82
N ILE A 5 -8.31 -7.79 -6.51
CA ILE A 5 -7.56 -9.04 -6.34
C ILE A 5 -6.44 -8.77 -5.34
N GLY A 6 -6.39 -9.54 -4.28
CA GLY A 6 -5.38 -9.37 -3.23
C GLY A 6 -5.54 -10.37 -2.10
N GLU A 7 -4.53 -10.56 -1.38
CA GLU A 7 -3.18 -10.02 -1.45
C GLU A 7 -2.33 -10.84 -2.43
N ILE A 8 -1.62 -10.17 -3.33
CA ILE A 8 -0.76 -10.80 -4.35
C ILE A 8 0.63 -10.16 -4.32
N GLY A 9 1.64 -10.79 -4.86
CA GLY A 9 2.97 -10.17 -4.95
C GLY A 9 4.12 -11.09 -4.63
N LEU A 10 5.17 -10.51 -4.00
CA LEU A 10 6.46 -11.17 -3.77
C LEU A 10 6.94 -10.93 -2.33
N ASP A 11 7.36 -12.00 -1.67
CA ASP A 11 8.05 -11.94 -0.38
C ASP A 11 9.36 -12.74 -0.45
N TYR A 12 10.49 -12.04 -0.47
CA TYR A 12 11.82 -12.68 -0.49
C TYR A 12 12.46 -12.74 0.89
N HIS A 13 11.78 -12.25 1.92
CA HIS A 13 12.24 -12.36 3.30
C HIS A 13 12.15 -13.80 3.82
N TYR A 14 11.13 -14.54 3.37
CA TYR A 14 10.96 -15.96 3.66
C TYR A 14 11.40 -16.79 2.45
N GLU A 15 12.22 -17.80 2.69
CA GLU A 15 12.74 -18.68 1.63
C GLU A 15 11.90 -19.95 1.39
N ASP A 16 10.69 -19.98 1.94
CA ASP A 16 9.81 -21.15 1.90
C ASP A 16 9.30 -21.50 0.50
N VAL A 17 9.17 -20.47 -0.35
CA VAL A 17 8.70 -20.61 -1.74
C VAL A 17 9.74 -20.06 -2.71
N PRO A 18 10.19 -20.86 -3.72
CA PRO A 18 11.14 -20.39 -4.72
C PRO A 18 10.67 -19.09 -5.42
N ARG A 19 11.59 -18.15 -5.62
CA ARG A 19 11.29 -16.84 -6.23
C ARG A 19 10.60 -16.93 -7.58
N GLU A 20 11.00 -17.90 -8.43
CA GLU A 20 10.37 -18.09 -9.74
C GLU A 20 8.90 -18.53 -9.62
N VAL A 21 8.56 -19.34 -8.61
CA VAL A 21 7.18 -19.73 -8.34
C VAL A 21 6.36 -18.52 -7.88
N GLN A 22 6.91 -17.70 -6.99
CA GLN A 22 6.27 -16.46 -6.54
C GLN A 22 6.02 -15.51 -7.73
N LYS A 23 7.01 -15.29 -8.59
CA LYS A 23 6.89 -14.45 -9.78
C LYS A 23 5.85 -14.97 -10.77
N GLN A 24 5.79 -16.28 -10.96
CA GLN A 24 4.77 -16.90 -11.83
C GLN A 24 3.37 -16.69 -11.23
N ALA A 25 3.18 -16.95 -9.95
CA ALA A 25 1.90 -16.73 -9.26
C ALA A 25 1.47 -15.26 -9.36
N PHE A 26 2.38 -14.32 -9.11
CA PHE A 26 2.09 -12.90 -9.21
C PHE A 26 1.63 -12.51 -10.63
N ARG A 27 2.33 -12.96 -11.69
CA ARG A 27 1.91 -12.73 -13.09
C ARG A 27 0.53 -13.30 -13.40
N MET A 28 0.24 -14.51 -12.93
CA MET A 28 -1.09 -15.13 -13.14
C MET A 28 -2.21 -14.32 -12.49
N GLN A 29 -1.98 -13.81 -11.28
CA GLN A 29 -2.95 -12.98 -10.56
C GLN A 29 -3.08 -11.58 -11.17
N MET A 30 -2.00 -10.99 -11.68
CA MET A 30 -2.04 -9.74 -12.44
C MET A 30 -2.83 -9.91 -13.75
N ALA A 31 -2.63 -11.03 -14.45
CA ALA A 31 -3.39 -11.35 -15.66
C ALA A 31 -4.90 -11.50 -15.37
N LEU A 32 -5.25 -12.17 -14.28
CA LEU A 32 -6.64 -12.29 -13.82
C LEU A 32 -7.24 -10.92 -13.47
N ALA A 33 -6.49 -10.09 -12.76
CA ALA A 33 -6.95 -8.73 -12.42
C ALA A 33 -7.22 -7.89 -13.67
N ARG A 34 -6.36 -8.01 -14.69
CA ARG A 34 -6.55 -7.37 -16.00
C ARG A 34 -7.80 -7.87 -16.71
N GLU A 35 -8.01 -9.18 -16.75
CA GLU A 35 -9.19 -9.80 -17.37
C GLU A 35 -10.50 -9.34 -16.73
N LEU A 36 -10.50 -9.22 -15.39
CA LEU A 36 -11.65 -8.82 -14.60
C LEU A 36 -11.81 -7.29 -14.46
N ASP A 37 -10.89 -6.50 -15.00
CA ASP A 37 -10.82 -5.05 -14.81
C ASP A 37 -10.89 -4.65 -13.31
N LEU A 38 -10.14 -5.36 -12.46
CA LEU A 38 -10.08 -5.12 -11.04
C LEU A 38 -8.72 -4.54 -10.62
N PRO A 39 -8.68 -3.63 -9.64
CA PRO A 39 -7.44 -3.22 -9.03
C PRO A 39 -6.84 -4.35 -8.18
N VAL A 40 -5.56 -4.20 -7.83
CA VAL A 40 -4.85 -5.18 -7.02
C VAL A 40 -4.32 -4.58 -5.72
N VAL A 41 -4.19 -5.44 -4.70
CA VAL A 41 -3.46 -5.13 -3.46
C VAL A 41 -2.18 -5.96 -3.46
N VAL A 42 -1.04 -5.28 -3.54
CA VAL A 42 0.27 -5.90 -3.72
C VAL A 42 1.05 -5.93 -2.41
N HIS A 43 1.44 -7.12 -1.98
CA HIS A 43 2.46 -7.35 -0.99
C HIS A 43 3.83 -7.38 -1.66
N GLU A 44 4.77 -6.61 -1.13
CA GLU A 44 6.14 -6.62 -1.63
C GLU A 44 7.14 -6.47 -0.48
N ARG A 45 7.97 -7.48 -0.30
CA ARG A 45 9.01 -7.48 0.72
C ARG A 45 10.33 -7.98 0.17
N GLU A 46 11.37 -7.12 0.19
CA GLU A 46 12.72 -7.42 -0.28
C GLU A 46 12.79 -7.89 -1.75
N ALA A 47 11.76 -7.55 -2.57
CA ALA A 47 11.60 -7.99 -3.95
C ALA A 47 11.39 -6.81 -4.95
N HIS A 48 11.85 -5.61 -4.60
CA HIS A 48 11.56 -4.34 -5.26
C HIS A 48 11.76 -4.36 -6.77
N GLU A 49 12.90 -4.88 -7.24
CA GLU A 49 13.24 -4.91 -8.67
C GLU A 49 12.29 -5.84 -9.45
N ASP A 50 12.09 -7.06 -8.96
CA ASP A 50 11.20 -8.02 -9.61
C ASP A 50 9.73 -7.58 -9.53
N GLY A 51 9.32 -6.97 -8.41
CA GLY A 51 7.99 -6.39 -8.24
C GLY A 51 7.70 -5.31 -9.28
N LEU A 52 8.62 -4.35 -9.44
CA LEU A 52 8.48 -3.27 -10.41
C LEU A 52 8.48 -3.81 -11.86
N ARG A 53 9.35 -4.78 -12.16
CA ARG A 53 9.43 -5.41 -13.49
C ARG A 53 8.13 -6.10 -13.87
N ILE A 54 7.51 -6.86 -12.93
CA ILE A 54 6.23 -7.53 -13.18
C ILE A 54 5.10 -6.50 -13.36
N VAL A 55 5.06 -5.44 -12.56
CA VAL A 55 4.11 -4.35 -12.74
C VAL A 55 4.20 -3.73 -14.14
N ASP A 56 5.40 -3.56 -14.67
CA ASP A 56 5.62 -3.01 -16.02
C ASP A 56 5.13 -3.94 -17.16
N GLU A 57 5.00 -5.25 -16.88
CA GLU A 57 4.38 -6.21 -17.81
C GLU A 57 2.85 -6.02 -17.94
N PHE A 58 2.23 -5.29 -16.98
CA PHE A 58 0.76 -5.10 -16.89
C PHE A 58 0.42 -3.60 -16.73
N PRO A 59 0.72 -2.75 -17.71
CA PRO A 59 0.57 -1.29 -17.58
C PRO A 59 -0.89 -0.84 -17.36
N ASP A 60 -1.86 -1.66 -17.76
CA ASP A 60 -3.30 -1.38 -17.61
C ASP A 60 -3.82 -1.69 -16.19
N VAL A 61 -3.14 -2.56 -15.43
CA VAL A 61 -3.53 -2.90 -14.07
C VAL A 61 -3.02 -1.82 -13.11
N LYS A 62 -3.89 -1.39 -12.19
CA LYS A 62 -3.56 -0.43 -11.12
C LYS A 62 -3.88 -1.04 -9.77
N GLY A 63 -3.25 -0.51 -8.74
CA GLY A 63 -3.46 -1.02 -7.39
C GLY A 63 -2.73 -0.20 -6.35
N VAL A 64 -2.54 -0.81 -5.21
CA VAL A 64 -1.78 -0.28 -4.09
C VAL A 64 -0.67 -1.26 -3.72
N PHE A 65 0.53 -0.74 -3.51
CA PHE A 65 1.57 -1.43 -2.74
C PHE A 65 1.25 -1.21 -1.27
N HIS A 66 0.70 -2.24 -0.64
CA HIS A 66 0.29 -2.15 0.76
C HIS A 66 1.49 -2.29 1.69
N CYS A 67 1.37 -1.79 2.91
CA CYS A 67 2.43 -1.80 3.93
C CYS A 67 3.82 -1.46 3.36
N TYR A 68 3.88 -0.40 2.55
CA TYR A 68 5.03 -0.09 1.70
C TYR A 68 6.33 0.06 2.50
N SER A 69 7.35 -0.68 2.09
CA SER A 69 8.67 -0.72 2.77
C SER A 69 9.84 -0.30 1.87
N GLY A 70 9.58 0.06 0.62
CA GLY A 70 10.57 0.44 -0.37
C GLY A 70 11.14 1.86 -0.18
N SER A 71 11.98 2.28 -1.13
CA SER A 71 12.58 3.62 -1.13
C SER A 71 11.64 4.69 -1.70
N LEU A 72 11.98 5.96 -1.46
CA LEU A 72 11.27 7.09 -2.05
C LEU A 72 11.34 7.08 -3.59
N GLU A 73 12.50 6.72 -4.15
CA GLU A 73 12.70 6.63 -5.60
C GLU A 73 11.74 5.63 -6.23
N MET A 74 11.65 4.43 -5.65
CA MET A 74 10.70 3.41 -6.11
C MET A 74 9.25 3.87 -5.93
N ALA A 75 8.90 4.50 -4.81
CA ALA A 75 7.56 5.04 -4.60
C ALA A 75 7.18 6.06 -5.68
N LYS A 76 8.12 6.97 -6.05
CA LYS A 76 7.93 7.94 -7.15
C LYS A 76 7.71 7.24 -8.49
N GLU A 77 8.45 6.18 -8.78
CA GLU A 77 8.28 5.40 -10.01
C GLU A 77 6.92 4.69 -10.05
N LEU A 78 6.46 4.12 -8.95
CA LEU A 78 5.11 3.54 -8.83
C LEU A 78 4.02 4.59 -9.01
N VAL A 79 4.17 5.75 -8.37
CA VAL A 79 3.22 6.87 -8.50
C VAL A 79 3.11 7.37 -9.95
N LYS A 80 4.23 7.52 -10.67
CA LYS A 80 4.23 7.85 -12.11
C LYS A 80 3.44 6.86 -12.95
N ARG A 81 3.45 5.58 -12.58
CA ARG A 81 2.67 4.51 -13.21
C ARG A 81 1.20 4.48 -12.76
N GLY A 82 0.79 5.41 -11.90
CA GLY A 82 -0.58 5.54 -11.40
C GLY A 82 -0.92 4.66 -10.20
N TRP A 83 0.08 4.07 -9.55
CA TRP A 83 -0.09 3.24 -8.37
C TRP A 83 -0.28 4.07 -7.10
N TYR A 84 -0.91 3.45 -6.10
CA TYR A 84 -1.05 3.99 -4.75
C TYR A 84 -0.05 3.34 -3.80
N ILE A 85 0.27 4.06 -2.73
CA ILE A 85 1.19 3.63 -1.67
C ILE A 85 0.41 3.55 -0.37
N GLY A 86 0.41 2.37 0.25
CA GLY A 86 -0.27 2.08 1.51
C GLY A 86 0.64 2.26 2.72
N PHE A 87 0.14 2.94 3.75
CA PHE A 87 0.84 3.17 5.00
C PHE A 87 0.09 2.55 6.17
N THR A 88 0.79 1.67 6.89
CA THR A 88 0.34 1.05 8.14
C THR A 88 0.82 1.83 9.37
N GLY A 89 0.58 1.30 10.56
CA GLY A 89 1.13 1.81 11.81
C GLY A 89 2.64 1.97 11.84
N VAL A 90 3.36 1.31 10.92
CA VAL A 90 4.83 1.43 10.77
C VAL A 90 5.28 2.88 10.61
N VAL A 91 4.54 3.74 9.92
CA VAL A 91 4.91 5.15 9.73
C VAL A 91 5.05 5.93 11.05
N THR A 92 4.43 5.42 12.14
CA THR A 92 4.51 6.02 13.47
C THR A 92 5.74 5.60 14.27
N PHE A 93 6.46 4.56 13.83
CA PHE A 93 7.57 3.98 14.59
C PHE A 93 8.80 4.90 14.58
N LYS A 94 9.54 4.93 15.70
CA LYS A 94 10.72 5.80 15.86
C LYS A 94 11.82 5.56 14.83
N ASN A 95 11.92 4.34 14.30
CA ASN A 95 12.94 3.91 13.34
C ASN A 95 12.43 3.84 11.89
N ALA A 96 11.21 4.28 11.61
CA ALA A 96 10.56 4.17 10.30
C ALA A 96 11.02 5.25 9.30
N ARG A 97 12.33 5.49 9.16
CA ARG A 97 12.89 6.57 8.32
C ARG A 97 12.37 6.54 6.89
N LYS A 98 12.39 5.37 6.23
CA LYS A 98 11.93 5.23 4.83
C LYS A 98 10.43 5.54 4.69
N ALA A 99 9.58 4.95 5.55
CA ALA A 99 8.14 5.18 5.48
C ALA A 99 7.79 6.67 5.73
N VAL A 100 8.48 7.33 6.65
CA VAL A 100 8.34 8.77 6.91
C VAL A 100 8.74 9.57 5.67
N GLU A 101 9.92 9.33 5.10
CA GLU A 101 10.41 10.02 3.92
C GLU A 101 9.44 9.87 2.73
N VAL A 102 8.92 8.67 2.50
CA VAL A 102 7.93 8.41 1.45
C VAL A 102 6.64 9.17 1.73
N ALA A 103 6.11 9.10 2.97
CA ALA A 103 4.87 9.77 3.36
C ALA A 103 4.95 11.30 3.24
N GLU A 104 6.12 11.88 3.44
CA GLU A 104 6.35 13.33 3.27
C GLU A 104 6.38 13.78 1.81
N ASN A 105 6.87 12.92 0.89
CA ASN A 105 7.33 13.38 -0.42
C ASN A 105 6.49 12.89 -1.62
N ILE A 106 5.61 11.90 -1.46
CA ILE A 106 4.73 11.49 -2.57
C ILE A 106 3.45 12.33 -2.62
N PRO A 107 2.78 12.44 -3.78
CA PRO A 107 1.51 13.16 -3.89
C PRO A 107 0.44 12.61 -2.94
N LEU A 108 -0.30 13.51 -2.28
CA LEU A 108 -1.33 13.13 -1.31
C LEU A 108 -2.47 12.31 -1.94
N ASP A 109 -2.78 12.54 -3.22
CA ASP A 109 -3.78 11.80 -3.99
C ASP A 109 -3.33 10.38 -4.38
N ARG A 110 -2.17 9.94 -3.91
CA ARG A 110 -1.61 8.59 -4.09
C ARG A 110 -1.37 7.86 -2.77
N ILE A 111 -1.75 8.43 -1.65
CA ILE A 111 -1.62 7.82 -0.32
C ILE A 111 -2.89 7.06 0.05
N LEU A 112 -2.71 5.84 0.56
CA LEU A 112 -3.73 5.10 1.31
C LEU A 112 -3.23 4.83 2.73
N ILE A 113 -4.14 4.72 3.68
CA ILE A 113 -3.87 4.34 5.06
C ILE A 113 -4.61 3.06 5.40
N GLU A 114 -3.99 2.21 6.18
CA GLU A 114 -4.46 0.86 6.43
C GLU A 114 -3.96 0.33 7.79
N THR A 115 -4.29 -0.91 8.11
CA THR A 115 -3.90 -1.52 9.38
C THR A 115 -2.83 -2.58 9.27
N ASP A 116 -2.94 -3.51 8.35
CA ASP A 116 -2.27 -4.81 8.36
C ASP A 116 -2.57 -5.61 9.66
N CYS A 117 -3.79 -5.46 10.16
CA CYS A 117 -4.20 -6.09 11.41
C CYS A 117 -4.23 -7.65 11.28
N PRO A 118 -3.85 -8.35 12.33
CA PRO A 118 -3.64 -7.93 13.73
C PRO A 118 -2.24 -7.39 14.03
N TYR A 119 -1.42 -7.16 13.02
CA TYR A 119 -0.02 -6.72 13.11
C TYR A 119 0.09 -5.19 12.99
N MET A 120 1.30 -4.66 13.13
CA MET A 120 1.69 -3.27 12.83
C MET A 120 0.88 -2.20 13.60
N ALA A 121 0.43 -2.49 14.84
CA ALA A 121 -0.24 -1.48 15.65
C ALA A 121 0.60 -0.19 15.74
N PRO A 122 0.01 1.00 15.50
CA PRO A 122 0.73 2.27 15.57
C PRO A 122 1.13 2.63 17.00
N GLU A 123 2.12 3.52 17.16
CA GLU A 123 2.39 4.16 18.43
C GLU A 123 1.17 4.98 18.90
N PRO A 124 0.79 4.98 20.19
CA PRO A 124 1.47 4.35 21.33
C PRO A 124 1.09 2.88 21.58
N TYR A 125 0.37 2.25 20.67
CA TYR A 125 -0.14 0.88 20.84
C TYR A 125 0.78 -0.21 20.30
N ARG A 126 1.99 0.15 19.87
CA ARG A 126 2.96 -0.81 19.34
C ARG A 126 3.16 -2.01 20.29
N GLY A 127 3.16 -3.23 19.71
CA GLY A 127 3.26 -4.47 20.47
C GLY A 127 1.92 -5.01 20.99
N ARG A 128 0.82 -4.30 20.78
CA ARG A 128 -0.55 -4.79 21.03
C ARG A 128 -1.17 -5.32 19.74
N ARG A 129 -2.29 -6.02 19.86
CA ARG A 129 -3.09 -6.43 18.71
C ARG A 129 -3.63 -5.17 18.02
N ASN A 130 -3.43 -5.09 16.71
CA ASN A 130 -3.96 -4.03 15.88
C ASN A 130 -5.40 -4.32 15.42
N ASP A 131 -6.17 -3.26 15.17
CA ASP A 131 -7.49 -3.32 14.58
C ASP A 131 -7.81 -1.99 13.84
N PRO A 132 -8.89 -1.93 13.04
CA PRO A 132 -9.22 -0.74 12.25
C PRO A 132 -9.45 0.56 13.05
N SER A 133 -9.78 0.48 14.35
CA SER A 133 -9.96 1.67 15.19
C SER A 133 -8.67 2.47 15.40
N LEU A 134 -7.51 1.87 15.09
CA LEU A 134 -6.19 2.50 15.22
C LEU A 134 -5.73 3.23 13.95
N VAL A 135 -6.43 3.13 12.83
CA VAL A 135 -6.12 3.88 11.58
C VAL A 135 -6.02 5.40 11.80
N PRO A 136 -6.81 6.04 12.67
CA PRO A 136 -6.66 7.48 12.95
C PRO A 136 -5.25 7.90 13.42
N PHE A 137 -4.50 7.02 14.09
CA PHE A 137 -3.11 7.32 14.50
C PHE A 137 -2.16 7.38 13.31
N VAL A 138 -2.40 6.57 12.26
CA VAL A 138 -1.66 6.64 10.99
C VAL A 138 -1.96 7.97 10.29
N ALA A 139 -3.24 8.35 10.21
CA ALA A 139 -3.67 9.63 9.65
C ALA A 139 -3.04 10.82 10.41
N ALA A 140 -3.07 10.81 11.73
CA ALA A 140 -2.49 11.86 12.57
C ALA A 140 -0.98 12.00 12.35
N LYS A 141 -0.26 10.88 12.21
CA LYS A 141 1.18 10.91 11.93
C LYS A 141 1.48 11.51 10.57
N ILE A 142 0.78 11.10 9.51
CA ILE A 142 0.97 11.66 8.17
C ILE A 142 0.60 13.15 8.15
N ALA A 143 -0.47 13.55 8.84
CA ALA A 143 -0.86 14.94 9.00
C ALA A 143 0.26 15.77 9.63
N GLN A 144 0.83 15.30 10.74
CA GLN A 144 1.99 15.94 11.38
C GLN A 144 3.17 16.14 10.42
N LEU A 145 3.50 15.10 9.64
CA LEU A 145 4.62 15.14 8.69
C LEU A 145 4.40 16.17 7.58
N ARG A 146 3.15 16.40 7.19
CA ARG A 146 2.78 17.24 6.05
C ARG A 146 2.27 18.64 6.42
N GLY A 147 2.17 18.94 7.71
CA GLY A 147 1.59 20.21 8.18
C GLY A 147 0.10 20.36 7.86
N LEU A 148 -0.63 19.24 7.86
CA LEU A 148 -2.08 19.15 7.59
C LEU A 148 -2.81 18.70 8.86
N THR A 149 -4.17 18.70 8.81
CA THR A 149 -4.98 18.10 9.88
C THR A 149 -5.21 16.61 9.64
N PRO A 150 -5.47 15.80 10.69
CA PRO A 150 -5.87 14.41 10.52
C PRO A 150 -7.13 14.24 9.66
N GLU A 151 -8.06 15.19 9.73
CA GLU A 151 -9.28 15.26 8.93
C GLU A 151 -8.97 15.41 7.44
N ASP A 152 -8.01 16.27 7.07
CA ASP A 152 -7.55 16.44 5.68
C ASP A 152 -6.97 15.13 5.14
N ILE A 153 -6.14 14.43 5.92
CA ILE A 153 -5.60 13.13 5.55
C ILE A 153 -6.72 12.09 5.43
N GLY A 154 -7.61 12.03 6.40
CA GLY A 154 -8.75 11.11 6.38
C GLY A 154 -9.63 11.30 5.15
N LYS A 155 -9.93 12.56 4.79
CA LYS A 155 -10.70 12.90 3.59
C LYS A 155 -9.96 12.48 2.31
N ALA A 156 -8.72 12.92 2.14
CA ALA A 156 -7.94 12.62 0.95
C ALA A 156 -7.75 11.12 0.73
N THR A 157 -7.39 10.37 1.77
CA THR A 157 -7.16 8.93 1.67
C THR A 157 -8.45 8.14 1.46
N SER A 158 -9.58 8.59 2.02
CA SER A 158 -10.90 8.01 1.74
C SER A 158 -11.32 8.23 0.28
N GLU A 159 -11.10 9.42 -0.27
CA GLU A 159 -11.35 9.71 -1.68
C GLU A 159 -10.47 8.85 -2.60
N ASN A 160 -9.19 8.68 -2.24
CA ASN A 160 -8.25 7.81 -2.94
C ASN A 160 -8.72 6.34 -2.95
N ALA A 161 -9.15 5.83 -1.79
CA ALA A 161 -9.66 4.46 -1.67
C ALA A 161 -10.92 4.27 -2.50
N ARG A 162 -11.87 5.21 -2.46
CA ARG A 162 -13.09 5.17 -3.29
C ARG A 162 -12.74 5.15 -4.79
N ARG A 163 -11.79 5.98 -5.21
CA ARG A 163 -11.33 6.04 -6.60
C ARG A 163 -10.69 4.73 -7.03
N LEU A 164 -9.74 4.20 -6.25
CA LEU A 164 -9.04 2.97 -6.59
C LEU A 164 -9.99 1.78 -6.64
N PHE A 165 -10.79 1.58 -5.59
CA PHE A 165 -11.65 0.41 -5.44
C PHE A 165 -13.06 0.59 -6.04
N ARG A 166 -13.29 1.72 -6.72
CA ARG A 166 -14.58 2.05 -7.34
C ARG A 166 -15.76 1.86 -6.38
N ILE A 167 -15.61 2.47 -5.19
CA ILE A 167 -16.63 2.43 -4.14
C ILE A 167 -17.55 3.63 -4.34
N GLU A 168 -18.80 3.37 -4.71
CA GLU A 168 -19.83 4.41 -4.82
C GLU A 168 -20.18 4.94 -3.42
N GLU A 169 -20.42 6.25 -3.32
CA GLU A 169 -21.01 6.80 -2.12
C GLU A 169 -22.42 6.21 -2.00
N GLY A 170 -22.69 5.55 -0.87
CA GLY A 170 -24.03 5.05 -0.58
C GLY A 170 -25.04 6.19 -0.62
N LYS A 171 -26.11 6.00 -1.41
CA LYS A 171 -27.27 6.87 -1.39
C LYS A 171 -28.02 6.75 -0.07
#